data_ef2449611569ea8082e9a51bb2b37ed0
#
_entry.id   ef2449611569ea8082e9a51bb2b37ed0
#
_cell.length_a   1.000
_cell.length_b   1.000
_cell.length_c   1.000
_cell.angle_alpha   90.00
_cell.angle_beta   90.00
_cell.angle_gamma   90.00
#
_symmetry.space_group_name_H-M   'P 1'
#
loop_
_entity.id
_entity.type
_entity.pdbx_description
1 polymer ?
#
loop_
_entity_poly.entity_id
_entity_poly.type
_entity_poly.pdbx_seq_one_letter_code
_entity_poly.pdbx_strand_id
1 'polypeptide(L)'
;MGPIVRSIAQPMRPRSPRGAQSGTLAGMDEKPFAPACERNRDPILAVLRAHFSDRTRVLEIGSGTGQHAVHFAAAMPYLVWQTSDRAENLPGIRAWLTEAGLANTPPPIELDVATGRWPTTRYDAIFSANTLHIMSWAEVEMLFRALAGITTPEAKLAVYGPFNYGGTYTSASNAAFDESLKERGPHMGIRDMEAVNALAREAGFALIDDVPMPANNRTLVWQRQE
;
A
#
# COMPACT_ATOMS: atom_id res chain seq x y z
N MET A 1 -40.18 62.87 -49.83
CA MET A 1 -40.27 61.66 -50.60
C MET A 1 -39.17 60.75 -50.14
N GLY A 2 -39.44 59.80 -49.30
CA GLY A 2 -38.51 58.77 -48.85
C GLY A 2 -39.18 57.42 -49.02
N PRO A 3 -38.49 56.39 -49.45
CA PRO A 3 -39.12 55.12 -49.83
C PRO A 3 -39.43 54.26 -48.60
N ILE A 4 -40.56 53.59 -48.67
CA ILE A 4 -41.09 52.59 -47.75
C ILE A 4 -40.26 51.34 -47.86
N VAL A 5 -39.64 50.91 -46.73
CA VAL A 5 -38.99 49.58 -46.66
C VAL A 5 -39.99 48.58 -46.05
N ARG A 6 -40.36 47.62 -46.86
CA ARG A 6 -41.20 46.48 -46.45
C ARG A 6 -40.40 45.52 -45.54
N SER A 7 -40.93 45.26 -44.35
CA SER A 7 -40.49 44.19 -43.44
C SER A 7 -40.85 42.82 -44.05
N ILE A 8 -39.86 41.98 -44.26
CA ILE A 8 -40.05 40.58 -44.66
C ILE A 8 -39.97 39.73 -43.38
N ALA A 9 -41.10 39.14 -43.02
CA ALA A 9 -41.18 38.17 -41.92
C ALA A 9 -40.37 36.90 -42.24
N GLN A 10 -39.45 36.52 -41.39
CA GLN A 10 -38.73 35.24 -41.46
C GLN A 10 -39.62 34.12 -40.92
N PRO A 11 -39.59 32.93 -41.54
CA PRO A 11 -40.36 31.77 -41.04
C PRO A 11 -39.72 31.21 -39.76
N MET A 12 -40.59 30.89 -38.75
CA MET A 12 -40.20 30.19 -37.52
C MET A 12 -39.62 28.82 -37.83
N ARG A 13 -38.41 28.54 -37.33
CA ARG A 13 -37.83 27.18 -37.29
C ARG A 13 -38.50 26.36 -36.19
N PRO A 14 -38.82 25.08 -36.44
CA PRO A 14 -39.36 24.20 -35.42
C PRO A 14 -38.36 23.97 -34.30
N ARG A 15 -38.80 24.02 -33.03
CA ARG A 15 -38.04 23.68 -31.83
C ARG A 15 -37.75 22.19 -31.87
N SER A 16 -36.48 21.80 -31.88
CA SER A 16 -36.01 20.43 -31.63
C SER A 16 -36.42 19.99 -30.21
N PRO A 17 -36.79 18.73 -30.00
CA PRO A 17 -37.05 18.20 -28.65
C PRO A 17 -35.78 18.25 -27.82
N ARG A 18 -35.90 18.68 -26.57
CA ARG A 18 -34.80 18.65 -25.58
C ARG A 18 -34.24 17.23 -25.50
N GLY A 19 -32.99 17.08 -25.88
CA GLY A 19 -32.24 15.87 -25.71
C GLY A 19 -32.27 15.46 -24.25
N ALA A 20 -32.50 14.15 -24.04
CA ALA A 20 -32.32 13.50 -22.77
C ALA A 20 -30.90 13.82 -22.27
N GLN A 21 -30.81 14.36 -21.07
CA GLN A 21 -29.53 14.46 -20.37
C GLN A 21 -29.06 13.02 -20.17
N SER A 22 -28.07 12.61 -20.97
CA SER A 22 -27.27 11.45 -20.65
C SER A 22 -26.59 11.80 -19.32
N GLY A 23 -27.06 11.18 -18.25
CA GLY A 23 -26.35 11.18 -16.98
C GLY A 23 -24.94 10.68 -17.25
N THR A 24 -24.00 11.59 -17.24
CA THR A 24 -22.59 11.27 -17.20
C THR A 24 -22.42 10.42 -15.96
N LEU A 25 -22.07 9.15 -16.14
CA LEU A 25 -21.58 8.28 -15.07
C LEU A 25 -20.42 9.03 -14.45
N ALA A 26 -20.65 9.61 -13.26
CA ALA A 26 -19.64 10.27 -12.48
C ALA A 26 -18.50 9.28 -12.26
N GLY A 27 -17.30 9.68 -12.69
CA GLY A 27 -16.00 9.14 -12.32
C GLY A 27 -15.99 7.70 -11.84
N MET A 28 -15.76 6.75 -12.73
CA MET A 28 -14.99 5.57 -12.36
C MET A 28 -13.58 6.12 -12.12
N ASP A 29 -13.24 6.41 -10.87
CA ASP A 29 -11.88 6.79 -10.51
C ASP A 29 -10.96 5.73 -11.10
N GLU A 30 -10.03 6.18 -11.94
CA GLU A 30 -9.08 5.29 -12.63
C GLU A 30 -8.33 4.52 -11.54
N LYS A 31 -8.42 3.20 -11.58
CA LYS A 31 -7.82 2.31 -10.59
C LYS A 31 -6.31 2.60 -10.51
N PRO A 32 -5.75 3.00 -9.35
CA PRO A 32 -4.37 3.40 -9.25
C PRO A 32 -3.44 2.23 -9.60
N PHE A 33 -2.36 2.53 -10.29
CA PHE A 33 -1.39 1.54 -10.74
C PHE A 33 0.04 1.92 -10.37
N ALA A 34 0.77 1.02 -9.73
CA ALA A 34 2.16 1.18 -9.36
C ALA A 34 3.04 0.18 -10.12
N PRO A 35 3.83 0.60 -11.12
CA PRO A 35 4.70 -0.30 -11.89
C PRO A 35 5.73 -1.06 -11.03
N ALA A 36 6.07 -0.53 -9.85
CA ALA A 36 6.98 -1.20 -8.91
C ALA A 36 6.38 -2.50 -8.37
N CYS A 37 5.05 -2.55 -8.13
CA CYS A 37 4.37 -3.76 -7.66
C CYS A 37 4.51 -4.90 -8.66
N GLU A 38 4.39 -4.63 -9.97
CA GLU A 38 4.53 -5.64 -11.00
C GLU A 38 5.95 -6.25 -11.04
N ARG A 39 6.97 -5.43 -10.75
CA ARG A 39 8.37 -5.90 -10.82
C ARG A 39 8.81 -6.71 -9.60
N ASN A 40 8.21 -6.45 -8.43
CA ASN A 40 8.66 -7.03 -7.17
C ASN A 40 7.72 -8.10 -6.59
N ARG A 41 6.48 -8.19 -7.07
CA ARG A 41 5.46 -9.08 -6.50
C ARG A 41 5.87 -10.56 -6.48
N ASP A 42 6.44 -11.09 -7.56
CA ASP A 42 6.80 -12.51 -7.62
C ASP A 42 8.00 -12.88 -6.71
N PRO A 43 9.10 -12.10 -6.69
CA PRO A 43 10.14 -12.28 -5.69
C PRO A 43 9.63 -12.19 -4.23
N ILE A 44 8.77 -11.22 -3.92
CA ILE A 44 8.17 -11.07 -2.59
C ILE A 44 7.31 -12.29 -2.27
N LEU A 45 6.45 -12.73 -3.21
CA LEU A 45 5.59 -13.89 -3.04
C LEU A 45 6.38 -15.15 -2.68
N ALA A 46 7.55 -15.35 -3.29
CA ALA A 46 8.40 -16.50 -2.98
C ALA A 46 8.83 -16.52 -1.50
N VAL A 47 9.21 -15.35 -0.95
CA VAL A 47 9.57 -15.21 0.47
C VAL A 47 8.33 -15.42 1.36
N LEU A 48 7.20 -14.79 1.01
CA LEU A 48 5.97 -14.92 1.80
C LEU A 48 5.47 -16.38 1.84
N ARG A 49 5.54 -17.11 0.74
CA ARG A 49 5.18 -18.54 0.73
C ARG A 49 6.05 -19.38 1.65
N ALA A 50 7.34 -19.07 1.72
CA ALA A 50 8.26 -19.79 2.62
C ALA A 50 7.96 -19.50 4.10
N HIS A 51 7.62 -18.25 4.42
CA HIS A 51 7.46 -17.82 5.82
C HIS A 51 6.02 -17.81 6.33
N PHE A 52 5.01 -17.67 5.45
CA PHE A 52 3.60 -17.58 5.83
C PHE A 52 2.78 -18.84 5.53
N SER A 53 3.43 -19.96 5.17
CA SER A 53 2.75 -21.22 4.82
C SER A 53 1.88 -21.81 5.94
N ASP A 54 2.22 -21.47 7.17
CA ASP A 54 1.56 -21.92 8.42
C ASP A 54 0.76 -20.81 9.11
N ARG A 55 0.56 -19.66 8.43
CA ARG A 55 -0.22 -18.54 8.94
C ARG A 55 -1.65 -18.61 8.42
N THR A 56 -2.53 -17.80 9.01
CA THR A 56 -3.97 -17.79 8.67
C THR A 56 -4.49 -16.40 8.36
N ARG A 57 -3.91 -15.36 8.97
CA ARG A 57 -4.44 -14.01 8.92
C ARG A 57 -3.33 -12.96 8.84
N VAL A 58 -3.22 -12.34 7.67
CA VAL A 58 -2.23 -11.29 7.40
C VAL A 58 -2.86 -9.91 7.54
N LEU A 59 -2.18 -8.97 8.21
CA LEU A 59 -2.41 -7.53 8.07
C LEU A 59 -1.31 -6.94 7.19
N GLU A 60 -1.69 -6.36 6.06
CA GLU A 60 -0.80 -5.56 5.23
C GLU A 60 -0.89 -4.10 5.65
N ILE A 61 0.24 -3.53 6.08
CA ILE A 61 0.34 -2.13 6.51
C ILE A 61 0.93 -1.31 5.37
N GLY A 62 0.17 -0.30 4.91
CA GLY A 62 0.55 0.52 3.76
C GLY A 62 0.33 -0.23 2.45
N SER A 63 -0.91 -0.66 2.17
CA SER A 63 -1.27 -1.44 0.97
C SER A 63 -1.19 -0.65 -0.33
N GLY A 64 -1.07 0.68 -0.27
CA GLY A 64 -0.90 1.56 -1.41
C GLY A 64 -2.03 1.44 -2.43
N THR A 65 -1.73 0.88 -3.59
CA THR A 65 -2.74 0.64 -4.64
C THR A 65 -3.64 -0.56 -4.37
N GLY A 66 -3.20 -1.55 -3.58
CA GLY A 66 -3.86 -2.85 -3.40
C GLY A 66 -3.40 -3.95 -4.36
N GLN A 67 -2.48 -3.65 -5.30
CA GLN A 67 -1.99 -4.62 -6.29
C GLN A 67 -1.30 -5.84 -5.64
N HIS A 68 -0.46 -5.61 -4.63
CA HIS A 68 0.21 -6.68 -3.88
C HIS A 68 -0.81 -7.59 -3.20
N ALA A 69 -1.78 -7.02 -2.50
CA ALA A 69 -2.80 -7.77 -1.79
C ALA A 69 -3.55 -8.74 -2.71
N VAL A 70 -4.00 -8.27 -3.88
CA VAL A 70 -4.69 -9.11 -4.87
C VAL A 70 -3.79 -10.25 -5.34
N HIS A 71 -2.53 -9.95 -5.69
CA HIS A 71 -1.60 -10.95 -6.17
C HIS A 71 -1.29 -12.01 -5.11
N PHE A 72 -1.03 -11.60 -3.87
CA PHE A 72 -0.66 -12.50 -2.79
C PHE A 72 -1.85 -13.31 -2.27
N ALA A 73 -3.02 -12.68 -2.12
CA ALA A 73 -4.22 -13.36 -1.69
C ALA A 73 -4.69 -14.43 -2.69
N ALA A 74 -4.59 -14.14 -4.00
CA ALA A 74 -4.88 -15.13 -5.05
C ALA A 74 -3.91 -16.32 -5.00
N ALA A 75 -2.62 -16.05 -4.73
CA ALA A 75 -1.57 -17.06 -4.71
C ALA A 75 -1.51 -17.88 -3.39
N MET A 76 -2.13 -17.36 -2.31
CA MET A 76 -2.19 -17.97 -0.97
C MET A 76 -3.63 -17.95 -0.43
N PRO A 77 -4.56 -18.72 -1.03
CA PRO A 77 -5.99 -18.66 -0.71
C PRO A 77 -6.34 -19.13 0.71
N TYR A 78 -5.42 -19.76 1.40
CA TYR A 78 -5.55 -20.19 2.79
C TYR A 78 -5.37 -19.03 3.80
N LEU A 79 -4.81 -17.88 3.35
CA LEU A 79 -4.64 -16.69 4.18
C LEU A 79 -5.83 -15.73 4.00
N VAL A 80 -6.35 -15.21 5.09
CA VAL A 80 -7.17 -13.99 5.05
C VAL A 80 -6.23 -12.79 4.97
N TRP A 81 -6.28 -12.06 3.86
CA TRP A 81 -5.40 -10.92 3.58
C TRP A 81 -6.11 -9.60 3.84
N GLN A 82 -5.91 -9.03 5.02
CA GLN A 82 -6.46 -7.74 5.41
C GLN A 82 -5.56 -6.60 4.95
N THR A 83 -6.03 -5.81 4.01
CA THR A 83 -5.36 -4.58 3.58
C THR A 83 -5.64 -3.43 4.55
N SER A 84 -4.65 -2.56 4.73
CA SER A 84 -4.81 -1.32 5.49
C SER A 84 -3.96 -0.19 4.93
N ASP A 85 -4.49 1.03 4.98
CA ASP A 85 -3.79 2.25 4.58
C ASP A 85 -4.52 3.47 5.16
N ARG A 86 -3.97 4.66 4.94
CA ARG A 86 -4.64 5.92 5.25
C ARG A 86 -5.89 6.10 4.39
N ALA A 87 -6.83 6.90 4.88
CA ALA A 87 -8.17 7.06 4.29
C ALA A 87 -8.16 7.37 2.79
N GLU A 88 -7.20 8.20 2.34
CA GLU A 88 -7.07 8.62 0.95
C GLU A 88 -6.75 7.49 -0.03
N ASN A 89 -6.12 6.40 0.42
CA ASN A 89 -5.75 5.25 -0.41
C ASN A 89 -6.85 4.16 -0.47
N LEU A 90 -7.81 4.17 0.47
CA LEU A 90 -8.83 3.13 0.56
C LEU A 90 -9.71 2.99 -0.70
N PRO A 91 -10.10 4.05 -1.41
CA PRO A 91 -10.88 3.91 -2.65
C PRO A 91 -10.13 3.09 -3.72
N GLY A 92 -8.84 3.37 -3.93
CA GLY A 92 -8.01 2.64 -4.88
C GLY A 92 -7.86 1.16 -4.51
N ILE A 93 -7.61 0.87 -3.23
CA ILE A 93 -7.53 -0.50 -2.73
C ILE A 93 -8.85 -1.23 -2.96
N ARG A 94 -9.99 -0.60 -2.63
CA ARG A 94 -11.33 -1.20 -2.87
C ARG A 94 -11.56 -1.54 -4.34
N ALA A 95 -11.14 -0.67 -5.26
CA ALA A 95 -11.27 -0.92 -6.70
C ALA A 95 -10.53 -2.20 -7.11
N TRP A 96 -9.28 -2.39 -6.66
CA TRP A 96 -8.50 -3.60 -6.91
C TRP A 96 -9.13 -4.85 -6.31
N LEU A 97 -9.55 -4.80 -5.03
CA LEU A 97 -10.15 -5.95 -4.35
C LEU A 97 -11.49 -6.35 -4.98
N THR A 98 -12.33 -5.37 -5.33
CA THR A 98 -13.64 -5.61 -5.96
C THR A 98 -13.50 -6.26 -7.33
N GLU A 99 -12.58 -5.77 -8.16
CA GLU A 99 -12.31 -6.36 -9.48
C GLU A 99 -11.80 -7.79 -9.37
N ALA A 100 -10.91 -8.05 -8.39
CA ALA A 100 -10.36 -9.38 -8.19
C ALA A 100 -11.38 -10.39 -7.64
N GLY A 101 -12.37 -9.94 -6.87
CA GLY A 101 -13.46 -10.77 -6.34
C GLY A 101 -13.01 -11.93 -5.46
N LEU A 102 -11.88 -11.82 -4.77
CA LEU A 102 -11.31 -12.88 -3.94
C LEU A 102 -12.04 -12.98 -2.60
N ALA A 103 -12.45 -14.18 -2.21
CA ALA A 103 -13.19 -14.42 -0.96
C ALA A 103 -12.33 -14.18 0.30
N ASN A 104 -11.03 -14.22 0.19
CA ASN A 104 -10.07 -14.07 1.29
C ASN A 104 -9.51 -12.64 1.44
N THR A 105 -10.08 -11.67 0.74
CA THR A 105 -9.72 -10.25 0.86
C THR A 105 -10.92 -9.45 1.42
N PRO A 106 -11.03 -9.29 2.76
CA PRO A 106 -12.06 -8.46 3.35
C PRO A 106 -11.89 -6.99 2.96
N PRO A 107 -12.93 -6.14 3.14
CA PRO A 107 -12.83 -4.70 2.89
C PRO A 107 -11.62 -4.08 3.58
N PRO A 108 -10.91 -3.12 2.93
CA PRO A 108 -9.76 -2.47 3.51
C PRO A 108 -10.14 -1.67 4.76
N ILE A 109 -9.25 -1.64 5.74
CA ILE A 109 -9.41 -0.85 6.96
C ILE A 109 -8.55 0.41 6.90
N GLU A 110 -9.05 1.50 7.48
CA GLU A 110 -8.26 2.70 7.69
C GLU A 110 -7.24 2.45 8.80
N LEU A 111 -5.97 2.72 8.49
CA LEU A 111 -4.88 2.65 9.43
C LEU A 111 -3.86 3.75 9.12
N ASP A 112 -3.89 4.78 9.95
CA ASP A 112 -2.84 5.78 10.01
C ASP A 112 -2.03 5.56 11.28
N VAL A 113 -0.77 5.18 11.11
CA VAL A 113 0.16 4.86 12.22
C VAL A 113 0.29 6.05 13.18
N ALA A 114 0.29 7.28 12.65
CA ALA A 114 0.42 8.50 13.45
C ALA A 114 -0.75 8.73 14.41
N THR A 115 -1.94 8.22 14.11
CA THR A 115 -3.12 8.37 14.99
C THR A 115 -3.16 7.38 16.14
N GLY A 116 -2.37 6.31 16.09
CA GLY A 116 -2.34 5.26 17.09
C GLY A 116 -3.63 4.44 17.21
N ARG A 117 -4.53 4.52 16.22
CA ARG A 117 -5.77 3.73 16.17
C ARG A 117 -5.51 2.41 15.47
N TRP A 118 -5.23 1.38 16.26
CA TRP A 118 -4.92 0.05 15.77
C TRP A 118 -6.15 -0.88 15.78
N PRO A 119 -6.23 -1.87 14.88
CA PRO A 119 -7.31 -2.86 14.90
C PRO A 119 -7.27 -3.69 16.19
N THR A 120 -8.43 -4.06 16.71
CA THR A 120 -8.56 -4.95 17.87
C THR A 120 -8.37 -6.43 17.50
N THR A 121 -8.54 -6.76 16.22
CA THR A 121 -8.24 -8.09 15.68
C THR A 121 -6.74 -8.36 15.76
N ARG A 122 -6.36 -9.58 16.17
CA ARG A 122 -4.96 -10.02 16.16
C ARG A 122 -4.65 -10.81 14.90
N TYR A 123 -3.44 -10.64 14.42
CA TYR A 123 -2.91 -11.26 13.19
C TYR A 123 -1.72 -12.16 13.53
N ASP A 124 -1.60 -13.27 12.83
CA ASP A 124 -0.46 -14.18 12.95
C ASP A 124 0.62 -13.92 11.89
N ALA A 125 0.35 -12.97 10.99
CA ALA A 125 1.34 -12.41 10.08
C ALA A 125 1.10 -10.91 9.83
N ILE A 126 2.19 -10.16 9.68
CA ILE A 126 2.20 -8.75 9.27
C ILE A 126 3.07 -8.65 8.03
N PHE A 127 2.60 -7.89 7.04
CA PHE A 127 3.36 -7.58 5.84
C PHE A 127 3.39 -6.07 5.60
N SER A 128 4.51 -5.56 5.11
CA SER A 128 4.62 -4.17 4.64
C SER A 128 5.66 -4.08 3.53
N ALA A 129 5.35 -3.36 2.46
CA ALA A 129 6.24 -3.18 1.31
C ALA A 129 6.42 -1.71 0.95
N ASN A 130 7.66 -1.27 0.83
CA ASN A 130 8.02 0.09 0.42
C ASN A 130 7.42 1.21 1.28
N THR A 131 7.15 0.94 2.55
CA THR A 131 6.43 1.84 3.46
C THR A 131 7.36 2.53 4.46
N LEU A 132 8.31 1.79 5.06
CA LEU A 132 9.15 2.34 6.13
C LEU A 132 10.00 3.55 5.72
N HIS A 133 10.44 3.60 4.46
CA HIS A 133 11.24 4.72 3.97
C HIS A 133 10.40 5.97 3.61
N ILE A 134 9.06 5.84 3.58
CA ILE A 134 8.12 6.96 3.38
C ILE A 134 7.65 7.55 4.72
N MET A 135 7.48 6.71 5.74
CA MET A 135 7.13 7.14 7.10
C MET A 135 8.23 8.02 7.70
N SER A 136 7.89 8.89 8.63
CA SER A 136 8.88 9.48 9.54
C SER A 136 9.46 8.40 10.47
N TRP A 137 10.65 8.66 11.06
CA TRP A 137 11.22 7.71 12.01
C TRP A 137 10.32 7.49 13.23
N ALA A 138 9.67 8.56 13.73
CA ALA A 138 8.71 8.46 14.82
C ALA A 138 7.51 7.55 14.47
N GLU A 139 7.01 7.59 13.25
CA GLU A 139 5.95 6.67 12.79
C GLU A 139 6.45 5.23 12.71
N VAL A 140 7.69 5.00 12.26
CA VAL A 140 8.30 3.65 12.28
C VAL A 140 8.36 3.12 13.72
N GLU A 141 8.82 3.93 14.70
CA GLU A 141 8.81 3.56 16.12
C GLU A 141 7.40 3.26 16.63
N MET A 142 6.39 4.07 16.27
CA MET A 142 5.00 3.85 16.66
C MET A 142 4.45 2.54 16.08
N LEU A 143 4.78 2.21 14.83
CA LEU A 143 4.41 0.96 14.19
C LEU A 143 4.96 -0.22 14.99
N PHE A 144 6.27 -0.26 15.26
CA PHE A 144 6.89 -1.38 15.97
C PHE A 144 6.36 -1.52 17.41
N ARG A 145 6.15 -0.42 18.13
CA ARG A 145 5.52 -0.44 19.48
C ARG A 145 4.12 -1.06 19.47
N ALA A 146 3.36 -0.90 18.39
CA ALA A 146 2.01 -1.43 18.30
C ALA A 146 1.95 -2.94 17.99
N LEU A 147 3.02 -3.52 17.42
CA LEU A 147 3.02 -4.91 16.95
C LEU A 147 2.59 -5.90 18.02
N ALA A 148 3.07 -5.75 19.25
CA ALA A 148 2.72 -6.65 20.37
C ALA A 148 1.21 -6.69 20.66
N GLY A 149 0.50 -5.55 20.45
CA GLY A 149 -0.93 -5.43 20.68
C GLY A 149 -1.80 -6.04 19.59
N ILE A 150 -1.30 -6.08 18.35
CA ILE A 150 -2.05 -6.50 17.16
C ILE A 150 -1.64 -7.88 16.63
N THR A 151 -0.65 -8.54 17.25
CA THR A 151 -0.18 -9.87 16.81
C THR A 151 -0.45 -10.95 17.84
N THR A 152 -0.55 -12.19 17.35
CA THR A 152 -0.57 -13.40 18.20
C THR A 152 0.85 -13.76 18.64
N PRO A 153 1.04 -14.64 19.64
CA PRO A 153 2.31 -15.31 19.85
C PRO A 153 2.83 -15.97 18.56
N GLU A 154 4.14 -16.05 18.38
CA GLU A 154 4.81 -16.62 17.20
C GLU A 154 4.46 -15.97 15.85
N ALA A 155 3.77 -14.82 15.85
CA ALA A 155 3.45 -14.08 14.63
C ALA A 155 4.71 -13.73 13.85
N LYS A 156 4.61 -13.73 12.52
CA LYS A 156 5.71 -13.35 11.63
C LYS A 156 5.48 -11.94 11.07
N LEU A 157 6.54 -11.17 10.98
CA LEU A 157 6.58 -9.85 10.35
C LEU A 157 7.51 -9.93 9.14
N ALA A 158 7.03 -9.60 7.95
CA ALA A 158 7.85 -9.47 6.75
C ALA A 158 7.80 -8.03 6.23
N VAL A 159 8.97 -7.41 6.05
CA VAL A 159 9.09 -6.04 5.54
C VAL A 159 10.00 -6.04 4.32
N TYR A 160 9.44 -5.58 3.19
CA TYR A 160 10.16 -5.42 1.94
C TYR A 160 10.50 -3.96 1.69
N GLY A 161 11.73 -3.71 1.24
CA GLY A 161 12.18 -2.39 0.81
C GLY A 161 13.71 -2.29 0.75
N PRO A 162 14.23 -1.10 0.43
CA PRO A 162 15.66 -0.82 0.56
C PRO A 162 16.03 -0.62 2.03
N PHE A 163 17.22 -1.10 2.40
CA PHE A 163 17.81 -0.90 3.73
C PHE A 163 19.29 -0.54 3.60
N ASN A 164 19.76 0.29 4.52
CA ASN A 164 21.16 0.52 4.78
C ASN A 164 21.69 -0.48 5.82
N TYR A 165 22.98 -0.70 5.86
CA TYR A 165 23.65 -1.56 6.82
C TYR A 165 24.86 -0.83 7.40
N GLY A 166 24.92 -0.74 8.74
CA GLY A 166 25.98 -0.02 9.42
C GLY A 166 26.07 1.44 9.01
N GLY A 167 24.96 2.10 8.74
CA GLY A 167 24.90 3.48 8.27
C GLY A 167 25.37 3.69 6.82
N THR A 168 25.56 2.61 6.04
CA THR A 168 26.10 2.68 4.67
C THR A 168 25.08 2.20 3.64
N TYR A 169 24.99 2.88 2.50
CA TYR A 169 24.16 2.44 1.37
C TYR A 169 24.72 1.17 0.75
N THR A 170 23.82 0.24 0.42
CA THR A 170 24.16 -1.03 -0.22
C THR A 170 24.52 -0.88 -1.70
N SER A 171 24.20 0.28 -2.30
CA SER A 171 24.48 0.57 -3.71
C SER A 171 24.39 2.07 -4.01
N ALA A 172 25.02 2.50 -5.11
CA ALA A 172 24.88 3.86 -5.61
C ALA A 172 23.42 4.21 -5.98
N SER A 173 22.64 3.23 -6.46
CA SER A 173 21.22 3.45 -6.77
C SER A 173 20.39 3.68 -5.51
N ASN A 174 20.72 3.05 -4.39
CA ASN A 174 20.06 3.30 -3.11
C ASN A 174 20.43 4.68 -2.55
N ALA A 175 21.68 5.13 -2.71
CA ALA A 175 22.07 6.48 -2.34
C ALA A 175 21.27 7.54 -3.12
N ALA A 176 21.19 7.42 -4.45
CA ALA A 176 20.40 8.32 -5.28
C ALA A 176 18.89 8.26 -4.97
N PHE A 177 18.38 7.08 -4.64
CA PHE A 177 16.99 6.95 -4.22
C PHE A 177 16.72 7.64 -2.88
N ASP A 178 17.63 7.53 -1.92
CA ASP A 178 17.52 8.20 -0.62
C ASP A 178 17.50 9.73 -0.77
N GLU A 179 18.34 10.27 -1.66
CA GLU A 179 18.32 11.70 -2.01
C GLU A 179 16.95 12.10 -2.56
N SER A 180 16.40 11.33 -3.51
CA SER A 180 15.07 11.59 -4.08
C SER A 180 13.93 11.48 -3.05
N LEU A 181 14.08 10.62 -2.04
CA LEU A 181 13.14 10.54 -0.91
C LEU A 181 13.16 11.82 -0.09
N LYS A 182 14.36 12.29 0.29
CA LYS A 182 14.55 13.51 1.09
C LYS A 182 14.08 14.76 0.38
N GLU A 183 14.20 14.83 -0.95
CA GLU A 183 13.63 15.92 -1.77
C GLU A 183 12.09 15.95 -1.71
N ARG A 184 11.43 14.78 -1.66
CA ARG A 184 9.96 14.67 -1.52
C ARG A 184 9.47 15.00 -0.12
N GLY A 185 10.27 14.70 0.90
CA GLY A 185 9.98 15.01 2.29
C GLY A 185 11.18 14.76 3.19
N PRO A 186 11.60 15.73 4.02
CA PRO A 186 12.80 15.64 4.84
C PRO A 186 12.74 14.52 5.91
N HIS A 187 11.55 14.00 6.19
CA HIS A 187 11.32 12.87 7.10
C HIS A 187 11.49 11.51 6.43
N MET A 188 11.46 11.46 5.08
CA MET A 188 11.64 10.24 4.31
C MET A 188 13.13 9.86 4.22
N GLY A 189 13.40 8.59 3.99
CA GLY A 189 14.76 8.09 3.75
C GLY A 189 14.88 6.59 3.98
N ILE A 190 15.90 5.99 3.39
CA ILE A 190 16.20 4.57 3.58
C ILE A 190 16.59 4.34 5.04
N ARG A 191 16.01 3.32 5.65
CA ARG A 191 16.22 2.98 7.07
C ARG A 191 17.43 2.06 7.21
N ASP A 192 18.14 2.26 8.31
CA ASP A 192 19.22 1.37 8.72
C ASP A 192 18.63 0.07 9.29
N MET A 193 19.09 -1.07 8.80
CA MET A 193 18.55 -2.38 9.18
C MET A 193 18.74 -2.63 10.67
N GLU A 194 19.88 -2.28 11.23
CA GLU A 194 20.19 -2.48 12.64
C GLU A 194 19.28 -1.64 13.54
N ALA A 195 18.94 -0.41 13.13
CA ALA A 195 18.01 0.44 13.86
C ALA A 195 16.58 -0.13 13.84
N VAL A 196 16.12 -0.59 12.67
CA VAL A 196 14.80 -1.26 12.54
C VAL A 196 14.78 -2.57 13.33
N ASN A 197 15.85 -3.36 13.28
CA ASN A 197 15.96 -4.61 14.05
C ASN A 197 15.96 -4.36 15.57
N ALA A 198 16.52 -3.24 16.04
CA ALA A 198 16.44 -2.86 17.45
C ALA A 198 14.99 -2.62 17.88
N LEU A 199 14.20 -1.88 17.09
CA LEU A 199 12.76 -1.68 17.33
C LEU A 199 11.97 -2.99 17.33
N ALA A 200 12.29 -3.89 16.38
CA ALA A 200 11.66 -5.22 16.32
C ALA A 200 11.93 -6.03 17.58
N ARG A 201 13.17 -6.02 18.09
CA ARG A 201 13.55 -6.71 19.33
C ARG A 201 12.85 -6.13 20.56
N GLU A 202 12.73 -4.80 20.66
CA GLU A 202 11.98 -4.14 21.72
C GLU A 202 10.49 -4.52 21.71
N ALA A 203 9.93 -4.77 20.50
CA ALA A 203 8.57 -5.26 20.31
C ALA A 203 8.41 -6.78 20.55
N GLY A 204 9.50 -7.49 20.91
CA GLY A 204 9.51 -8.93 21.15
C GLY A 204 9.68 -9.79 19.91
N PHE A 205 10.23 -9.25 18.82
CA PHE A 205 10.47 -9.97 17.57
C PHE A 205 11.97 -10.25 17.35
N ALA A 206 12.33 -11.47 17.02
CA ALA A 206 13.68 -11.84 16.60
C ALA A 206 13.77 -11.95 15.09
N LEU A 207 14.83 -11.40 14.49
CA LEU A 207 15.11 -11.55 13.05
C LEU A 207 15.41 -13.03 12.76
N ILE A 208 14.69 -13.62 11.83
CA ILE A 208 14.86 -15.03 11.41
C ILE A 208 15.36 -15.14 9.97
N ASP A 209 15.20 -14.10 9.15
CA ASP A 209 15.70 -14.11 7.78
C ASP A 209 15.96 -12.68 7.26
N ASP A 210 16.95 -12.55 6.38
CA ASP A 210 17.32 -11.32 5.68
C ASP A 210 17.60 -11.67 4.21
N VAL A 211 16.54 -11.66 3.39
CA VAL A 211 16.56 -12.16 2.03
C VAL A 211 16.94 -11.08 1.03
N PRO A 212 18.03 -11.26 0.24
CA PRO A 212 18.35 -10.34 -0.84
C PRO A 212 17.30 -10.37 -1.94
N MET A 213 16.88 -9.20 -2.39
CA MET A 213 15.82 -9.00 -3.36
C MET A 213 16.34 -8.23 -4.58
N PRO A 214 15.68 -8.33 -5.75
CA PRO A 214 16.04 -7.55 -6.92
C PRO A 214 16.12 -6.04 -6.63
N ALA A 215 16.92 -5.33 -7.43
CA ALA A 215 17.12 -3.87 -7.35
C ALA A 215 17.62 -3.38 -5.98
N ASN A 216 18.53 -4.13 -5.36
CA ASN A 216 19.14 -3.80 -4.08
C ASN A 216 18.17 -3.60 -2.92
N ASN A 217 17.00 -4.26 -2.99
CA ASN A 217 16.05 -4.35 -1.88
C ASN A 217 16.36 -5.57 -1.00
N ARG A 218 15.68 -5.63 0.13
CA ARG A 218 15.69 -6.76 1.07
C ARG A 218 14.26 -7.11 1.45
N THR A 219 14.03 -8.36 1.84
CA THR A 219 12.88 -8.73 2.66
C THR A 219 13.41 -9.22 4.00
N LEU A 220 13.17 -8.43 5.03
CA LEU A 220 13.52 -8.78 6.40
C LEU A 220 12.34 -9.50 7.03
N VAL A 221 12.60 -10.63 7.67
CA VAL A 221 11.56 -11.44 8.32
C VAL A 221 11.90 -11.64 9.78
N TRP A 222 10.96 -11.29 10.64
CA TRP A 222 11.06 -11.51 12.08
C TRP A 222 9.96 -12.45 12.55
N GLN A 223 10.20 -13.12 13.66
CA GLN A 223 9.21 -13.90 14.39
C GLN A 223 9.09 -13.40 15.81
N ARG A 224 7.85 -13.24 16.27
CA ARG A 224 7.55 -12.87 17.64
C ARG A 224 7.98 -14.01 18.57
N GLN A 225 8.71 -13.65 19.60
CA GLN A 225 9.10 -14.57 20.65
C GLN A 225 7.94 -14.72 21.65
N GLU A 226 7.92 -15.82 22.40
CA GLU A 226 6.92 -16.08 23.44
C GLU A 226 7.01 -15.08 24.62
#